data_56d3eb9fb180f71fd9b5efa55a390a6e
#
_entry.id   56d3eb9fb180f71fd9b5efa55a390a6e
#
_cell.length_a   1.000
_cell.length_b   1.000
_cell.length_c   1.000
_cell.angle_alpha   90.00
_cell.angle_beta   90.00
_cell.angle_gamma   90.00
#
_symmetry.space_group_name_H-M   'P 1'
#
loop_
_entity.id
_entity.type
_entity.pdbx_description
1 polymer ?
#
loop_
_entity_poly.entity_id
_entity_poly.type
_entity_poly.pdbx_seq_one_letter_code
_entity_poly.pdbx_strand_id
1 'polypeptide(L)'
;MPANTSPIFILTPNVGTATLIAANTGSNGDGTVYSLLTAGVNGTRVDAVRFRNSQVALAASTAMVHRIFYSPTNQSGSATSKLVGEVATAAATRTAAVVGATSIYTFDQPLIIPSGSGLFVAQSAYAGAQDRFDAQAFAGDY
;
A
#
# COMPACT_ATOMS: atom_id res chain seq x y z
N MET A 1 4.20 35.61 -1.56
CA MET A 1 4.97 34.57 -0.84
C MET A 1 6.31 34.43 -1.52
N PRO A 2 7.44 34.47 -0.81
CA PRO A 2 8.72 34.17 -1.43
C PRO A 2 8.67 32.71 -1.93
N ALA A 3 9.08 32.49 -3.17
CA ALA A 3 9.23 31.14 -3.68
C ALA A 3 10.30 30.42 -2.85
N ASN A 4 10.02 29.18 -2.44
CA ASN A 4 11.03 28.33 -1.82
C ASN A 4 12.09 28.02 -2.88
N THR A 5 13.24 28.65 -2.79
CA THR A 5 14.36 28.49 -3.73
C THR A 5 15.31 27.37 -3.32
N SER A 6 15.09 26.75 -2.16
CA SER A 6 15.87 25.62 -1.71
C SER A 6 15.27 24.31 -2.22
N PRO A 7 16.07 23.37 -2.77
CA PRO A 7 15.57 22.06 -3.11
C PRO A 7 14.99 21.38 -1.88
N ILE A 8 13.79 20.81 -2.01
CA ILE A 8 13.16 20.03 -0.95
C ILE A 8 13.68 18.59 -1.09
N PHE A 9 14.52 18.19 -0.17
CA PHE A 9 15.02 16.81 -0.10
C PHE A 9 14.22 16.01 0.93
N ILE A 10 14.14 14.70 0.72
CA ILE A 10 13.67 13.78 1.74
C ILE A 10 14.64 13.83 2.92
N LEU A 11 14.12 14.16 4.10
CA LEU A 11 14.91 14.29 5.32
C LEU A 11 14.93 12.98 6.11
N THR A 12 13.82 12.25 6.12
CA THR A 12 13.66 11.05 6.94
C THR A 12 13.02 9.93 6.13
N PRO A 13 13.62 8.72 6.04
CA PRO A 13 12.94 7.58 5.47
C PRO A 13 11.65 7.27 6.23
N ASN A 14 10.56 7.06 5.50
CA ASN A 14 9.29 6.62 6.06
C ASN A 14 8.89 5.30 5.40
N VAL A 15 8.85 4.22 6.18
CA VAL A 15 8.50 2.89 5.72
C VAL A 15 7.17 2.51 6.32
N GLY A 16 6.10 2.73 5.57
CA GLY A 16 4.77 2.26 5.96
C GLY A 16 4.64 0.76 5.74
N THR A 17 3.99 0.06 6.68
CA THR A 17 3.74 -1.39 6.56
C THR A 17 2.32 -1.73 6.99
N ALA A 18 1.71 -2.71 6.33
CA ALA A 18 0.41 -3.26 6.70
C ALA A 18 0.35 -4.75 6.37
N THR A 19 -0.38 -5.51 7.18
CA THR A 19 -0.66 -6.94 6.92
C THR A 19 -2.12 -7.09 6.51
N LEU A 20 -2.36 -7.66 5.32
CA LEU A 20 -3.67 -7.85 4.74
C LEU A 20 -4.14 -9.28 5.02
N ILE A 21 -5.26 -9.40 5.74
CA ILE A 21 -5.83 -10.67 6.19
C ILE A 21 -7.35 -10.76 5.96
N ALA A 22 -7.90 -9.91 5.11
CA ALA A 22 -9.32 -9.97 4.73
C ALA A 22 -9.50 -9.51 3.29
N ALA A 23 -10.53 -10.04 2.63
CA ALA A 23 -10.91 -9.61 1.30
C ALA A 23 -11.69 -8.30 1.31
N ASN A 24 -11.46 -7.48 0.29
CA ASN A 24 -12.25 -6.30 -0.02
C ASN A 24 -12.38 -6.18 -1.54
N THR A 25 -13.54 -6.43 -2.07
CA THR A 25 -13.82 -6.36 -3.52
C THR A 25 -14.14 -4.95 -4.00
N GLY A 26 -14.39 -4.00 -3.08
CA GLY A 26 -14.69 -2.61 -3.40
C GLY A 26 -13.46 -1.86 -3.93
N SER A 27 -13.70 -0.95 -4.87
CA SER A 27 -12.67 -0.05 -5.43
C SER A 27 -12.83 1.41 -4.96
N ASN A 28 -13.72 1.66 -4.00
CA ASN A 28 -14.07 2.99 -3.52
C ASN A 28 -13.50 3.33 -2.13
N GLY A 29 -12.75 2.41 -1.52
CA GLY A 29 -12.18 2.61 -0.18
C GLY A 29 -13.10 2.26 0.99
N ASP A 30 -14.32 1.78 0.72
CA ASP A 30 -15.21 1.21 1.75
C ASP A 30 -14.80 -0.23 2.09
N GLY A 31 -15.32 -0.73 3.20
CA GLY A 31 -15.06 -2.09 3.67
C GLY A 31 -13.71 -2.21 4.38
N THR A 32 -13.13 -3.41 4.34
CA THR A 32 -11.88 -3.67 5.04
C THR A 32 -10.69 -3.11 4.25
N VAL A 33 -10.11 -2.04 4.75
CA VAL A 33 -8.87 -1.45 4.27
C VAL A 33 -7.88 -1.32 5.43
N TYR A 34 -6.61 -1.35 5.12
CA TYR A 34 -5.53 -1.31 6.11
C TYR A 34 -4.74 -0.03 5.95
N SER A 35 -4.49 0.68 7.05
CA SER A 35 -3.61 1.85 7.05
C SER A 35 -2.19 1.40 6.73
N LEU A 36 -1.61 1.95 5.67
CA LEU A 36 -0.25 1.64 5.21
C LEU A 36 0.75 2.69 5.68
N LEU A 37 0.38 3.97 5.54
CA LEU A 37 1.27 5.09 5.76
C LEU A 37 0.48 6.31 6.20
N THR A 38 1.00 7.02 7.20
CA THR A 38 0.55 8.37 7.56
C THR A 38 1.63 9.37 7.18
N ALA A 39 1.25 10.45 6.54
CA ALA A 39 2.19 11.47 6.12
C ALA A 39 2.85 12.18 7.30
N GLY A 40 4.14 12.48 7.15
CA GLY A 40 4.89 13.30 8.09
C GLY A 40 4.38 14.75 8.17
N VAL A 41 4.91 15.51 9.12
CA VAL A 41 4.45 16.87 9.41
C VAL A 41 4.62 17.87 8.26
N ASN A 42 5.55 17.61 7.37
CA ASN A 42 5.81 18.42 6.17
C ASN A 42 5.37 17.74 4.87
N GLY A 43 4.65 16.62 4.99
CA GLY A 43 4.27 15.78 3.87
C GLY A 43 5.23 14.62 3.64
N THR A 44 4.83 13.69 2.77
CA THR A 44 5.59 12.48 2.45
C THR A 44 5.59 12.25 0.95
N ARG A 45 6.75 11.90 0.40
CA ARG A 45 6.90 11.39 -0.95
C ARG A 45 6.82 9.86 -0.92
N VAL A 46 6.01 9.28 -1.79
CA VAL A 46 5.87 7.83 -1.96
C VAL A 46 6.27 7.45 -3.38
N ASP A 47 7.24 6.57 -3.52
CA ASP A 47 7.74 6.12 -4.81
C ASP A 47 7.06 4.83 -5.29
N ALA A 48 6.86 3.88 -4.38
CA ALA A 48 6.27 2.58 -4.70
C ALA A 48 5.61 1.91 -3.49
N VAL A 49 4.74 0.95 -3.78
CA VAL A 49 4.16 0.04 -2.77
C VAL A 49 4.39 -1.39 -3.21
N ARG A 50 5.00 -2.19 -2.35
CA ARG A 50 5.24 -3.62 -2.57
C ARG A 50 4.26 -4.45 -1.76
N PHE A 51 3.69 -5.47 -2.39
CA PHE A 51 2.89 -6.51 -1.75
C PHE A 51 3.64 -7.82 -1.83
N ARG A 52 3.85 -8.48 -0.70
CA ARG A 52 4.56 -9.74 -0.63
C ARG A 52 3.75 -10.75 0.17
N ASN A 53 3.56 -11.93 -0.40
CA ASN A 53 2.93 -13.03 0.31
C ASN A 53 3.81 -13.44 1.51
N SER A 54 3.24 -13.35 2.70
CA SER A 54 3.90 -13.66 3.99
C SER A 54 3.29 -14.88 4.68
N GLN A 55 2.59 -15.71 3.93
CA GLN A 55 1.91 -16.90 4.46
C GLN A 55 2.87 -17.84 5.21
N VAL A 56 2.33 -18.49 6.22
CA VAL A 56 3.00 -19.58 6.93
C VAL A 56 2.68 -20.94 6.30
N ALA A 57 1.49 -21.09 5.73
CA ALA A 57 1.05 -22.33 5.09
C ALA A 57 1.73 -22.56 3.73
N LEU A 58 2.08 -23.80 3.44
CA LEU A 58 2.66 -24.22 2.15
C LEU A 58 1.53 -24.54 1.16
N ALA A 59 0.70 -23.56 0.86
CA ALA A 59 -0.42 -23.68 -0.08
C ALA A 59 -0.32 -22.59 -1.16
N ALA A 60 -0.99 -22.80 -2.28
CA ALA A 60 -1.06 -21.78 -3.32
C ALA A 60 -1.89 -20.59 -2.84
N SER A 61 -1.36 -19.37 -3.02
CA SER A 61 -2.15 -18.16 -2.84
C SER A 61 -3.16 -18.00 -3.97
N THR A 62 -4.25 -17.30 -3.70
CA THR A 62 -5.25 -16.93 -4.70
C THR A 62 -4.73 -15.79 -5.57
N ALA A 63 -5.03 -15.81 -6.88
CA ALA A 63 -4.81 -14.64 -7.72
C ALA A 63 -5.71 -13.50 -7.27
N MET A 64 -5.15 -12.29 -7.12
CA MET A 64 -5.88 -11.16 -6.57
C MET A 64 -5.39 -9.82 -7.10
N VAL A 65 -6.16 -8.77 -6.83
CA VAL A 65 -5.77 -7.39 -7.09
C VAL A 65 -5.53 -6.71 -5.74
N HIS A 66 -4.38 -6.10 -5.59
CA HIS A 66 -4.09 -5.19 -4.49
C HIS A 66 -4.41 -3.76 -4.91
N ARG A 67 -5.03 -3.00 -4.02
CA ARG A 67 -5.48 -1.63 -4.25
C ARG A 67 -4.84 -0.68 -3.28
N ILE A 68 -4.52 0.51 -3.76
CA ILE A 68 -3.91 1.58 -2.99
C ILE A 68 -4.85 2.77 -3.02
N PHE A 69 -5.20 3.27 -1.85
CA PHE A 69 -6.10 4.42 -1.68
C PHE A 69 -5.36 5.55 -1.00
N TYR A 70 -5.55 6.76 -1.50
CA TYR A 70 -5.14 7.99 -0.85
C TYR A 70 -6.33 8.60 -0.09
N SER A 71 -6.09 9.06 1.12
CA SER A 71 -7.06 9.81 1.92
C SER A 71 -6.46 11.13 2.40
N PRO A 72 -7.07 12.28 2.06
CA PRO A 72 -6.58 13.59 2.50
C PRO A 72 -6.78 13.84 4.00
N THR A 73 -7.62 13.05 4.67
CA THR A 73 -7.91 13.17 6.10
C THR A 73 -7.37 12.01 6.93
N ASN A 74 -6.57 11.13 6.31
CA ASN A 74 -6.06 9.92 6.94
C ASN A 74 -7.18 9.03 7.54
N GLN A 75 -8.33 8.99 6.87
CA GLN A 75 -9.47 8.16 7.23
C GLN A 75 -9.87 7.28 6.05
N SER A 76 -10.25 6.03 6.32
CA SER A 76 -10.78 5.13 5.31
C SER A 76 -12.25 5.41 5.02
N GLY A 77 -12.71 4.99 3.84
CA GLY A 77 -14.10 5.10 3.42
C GLY A 77 -14.27 5.83 2.08
N SER A 78 -15.36 5.54 1.37
CA SER A 78 -15.61 6.08 0.02
C SER A 78 -15.75 7.59 -0.04
N ALA A 79 -16.14 8.23 1.06
CA ALA A 79 -16.25 9.68 1.14
C ALA A 79 -14.88 10.38 1.12
N THR A 80 -13.86 9.74 1.68
CA THR A 80 -12.53 10.33 1.90
C THR A 80 -11.45 9.68 1.06
N SER A 81 -11.53 8.38 0.78
CA SER A 81 -10.48 7.64 0.07
C SER A 81 -10.67 7.65 -1.43
N LYS A 82 -9.57 7.80 -2.16
CA LYS A 82 -9.54 7.73 -3.62
C LYS A 82 -8.55 6.65 -4.06
N LEU A 83 -8.98 5.82 -5.01
CA LEU A 83 -8.11 4.82 -5.62
C LEU A 83 -7.01 5.51 -6.41
N VAL A 84 -5.77 5.23 -6.07
CA VAL A 84 -4.59 5.83 -6.73
C VAL A 84 -3.69 4.79 -7.39
N GLY A 85 -3.92 3.51 -7.14
CA GLY A 85 -3.16 2.45 -7.79
C GLY A 85 -3.77 1.07 -7.59
N GLU A 86 -3.56 0.21 -8.59
CA GLU A 86 -3.92 -1.20 -8.54
C GLU A 86 -2.82 -2.05 -9.15
N VAL A 87 -2.57 -3.21 -8.56
CA VAL A 87 -1.64 -4.19 -9.12
C VAL A 87 -2.18 -5.60 -8.95
N ALA A 88 -2.18 -6.36 -10.05
CA ALA A 88 -2.55 -7.77 -10.01
C ALA A 88 -1.38 -8.62 -9.50
N THR A 89 -1.69 -9.59 -8.67
CA THR A 89 -0.75 -10.60 -8.18
C THR A 89 -1.27 -11.97 -8.58
N ALA A 90 -0.47 -12.70 -9.34
CA ALA A 90 -0.80 -14.07 -9.75
C ALA A 90 -0.75 -15.04 -8.56
N ALA A 91 -1.54 -16.11 -8.64
CA ALA A 91 -1.42 -17.22 -7.69
C ALA A 91 -0.01 -17.82 -7.74
N ALA A 92 0.55 -18.10 -6.58
CA ALA A 92 1.85 -18.75 -6.47
C ALA A 92 1.91 -19.65 -5.24
N THR A 93 2.59 -20.78 -5.37
CA THR A 93 2.83 -21.68 -4.23
C THR A 93 4.16 -21.34 -3.57
N ARG A 94 4.09 -20.96 -2.31
CA ARG A 94 5.28 -20.76 -1.47
C ARG A 94 5.72 -22.10 -0.89
N THR A 95 7.02 -22.38 -0.91
CA THR A 95 7.63 -23.51 -0.23
C THR A 95 8.86 -23.05 0.57
N ALA A 96 9.50 -23.95 1.28
CA ALA A 96 10.75 -23.64 1.97
C ALA A 96 11.87 -23.17 1.00
N ALA A 97 11.80 -23.58 -0.28
CA ALA A 97 12.78 -23.25 -1.32
C ALA A 97 12.26 -22.23 -2.35
N VAL A 98 10.95 -21.90 -2.33
CA VAL A 98 10.32 -21.02 -3.31
C VAL A 98 9.66 -19.83 -2.60
N VAL A 99 10.01 -18.63 -2.99
CA VAL A 99 9.41 -17.40 -2.46
C VAL A 99 7.94 -17.30 -2.86
N GLY A 100 7.13 -16.71 -1.99
CA GLY A 100 5.73 -16.41 -2.28
C GLY A 100 5.57 -15.32 -3.34
N ALA A 101 4.33 -15.14 -3.80
CA ALA A 101 3.97 -14.09 -4.75
C ALA A 101 4.40 -12.71 -4.27
N THR A 102 4.90 -11.91 -5.19
CA THR A 102 5.27 -10.51 -4.92
C THR A 102 4.82 -9.66 -6.10
N SER A 103 4.23 -8.52 -5.80
CA SER A 103 3.93 -7.48 -6.79
C SER A 103 4.35 -6.11 -6.27
N ILE A 104 4.69 -5.22 -7.19
CA ILE A 104 5.10 -3.85 -6.88
C ILE A 104 4.28 -2.91 -7.76
N TYR A 105 3.67 -1.90 -7.14
CA TYR A 105 3.11 -0.75 -7.83
C TYR A 105 4.08 0.41 -7.70
N THR A 106 4.58 0.89 -8.81
CA THR A 106 5.45 2.08 -8.88
C THR A 106 4.62 3.23 -9.47
N PHE A 107 4.62 4.36 -8.81
CA PHE A 107 3.97 5.56 -9.33
C PHE A 107 4.81 6.13 -10.47
N ASP A 108 4.18 6.44 -11.63
CA ASP A 108 4.86 7.05 -12.79
C ASP A 108 5.57 8.36 -12.41
N GLN A 109 4.94 9.10 -11.51
CA GLN A 109 5.57 10.21 -10.79
C GLN A 109 5.37 9.97 -9.29
N PRO A 110 6.37 10.25 -8.46
CA PRO A 110 6.23 10.09 -7.02
C PRO A 110 4.98 10.77 -6.49
N LEU A 111 4.20 10.05 -5.72
CA LEU A 111 3.00 10.60 -5.08
C LEU A 111 3.43 11.44 -3.89
N ILE A 112 3.12 12.73 -3.94
CA ILE A 112 3.36 13.65 -2.81
C ILE A 112 2.07 13.76 -2.01
N ILE A 113 2.10 13.30 -0.77
CA ILE A 113 0.96 13.38 0.13
C ILE A 113 1.21 14.43 1.21
N PRO A 114 0.27 15.38 1.39
CA PRO A 114 0.42 16.44 2.39
C PRO A 114 0.29 15.91 3.82
N SER A 115 0.75 16.71 4.78
CA SER A 115 0.56 16.45 6.21
C SER A 115 -0.92 16.20 6.54
N GLY A 116 -1.19 15.27 7.45
CA GLY A 116 -2.55 14.89 7.84
C GLY A 116 -3.25 13.93 6.88
N SER A 117 -2.59 13.55 5.78
CA SER A 117 -3.08 12.56 4.81
C SER A 117 -2.51 11.19 5.08
N GLY A 118 -3.06 10.16 4.43
CA GLY A 118 -2.54 8.79 4.53
C GLY A 118 -2.79 7.94 3.31
N LEU A 119 -2.10 6.81 3.26
CA LEU A 119 -2.35 5.73 2.30
C LEU A 119 -2.95 4.52 3.00
N PHE A 120 -3.89 3.91 2.33
CA PHE A 120 -4.53 2.67 2.74
C PHE A 120 -4.40 1.63 1.63
N VAL A 121 -4.43 0.36 2.01
CA VAL A 121 -4.35 -0.75 1.06
C VAL A 121 -5.44 -1.79 1.33
N ALA A 122 -5.82 -2.50 0.29
CA ALA A 122 -6.75 -3.62 0.36
C ALA A 122 -6.34 -4.71 -0.63
N GLN A 123 -6.86 -5.92 -0.42
CA GLN A 123 -6.73 -7.03 -1.36
C GLN A 123 -8.10 -7.58 -1.74
N SER A 124 -8.28 -7.94 -3.00
CA SER A 124 -9.60 -8.34 -3.53
C SER A 124 -10.05 -9.75 -3.11
N ALA A 125 -9.12 -10.60 -2.65
CA ALA A 125 -9.43 -11.97 -2.24
C ALA A 125 -8.72 -12.33 -0.93
N TYR A 126 -9.32 -13.24 -0.18
CA TYR A 126 -8.73 -13.87 1.00
C TYR A 126 -9.47 -15.19 1.26
N ALA A 127 -8.89 -16.30 0.87
CA ALA A 127 -9.47 -17.62 1.09
C ALA A 127 -8.94 -18.30 2.36
N GLY A 128 -7.93 -17.69 3.01
CA GLY A 128 -7.33 -18.19 4.25
C GLY A 128 -5.89 -17.74 4.44
N ALA A 129 -5.16 -18.40 5.32
CA ALA A 129 -3.79 -18.01 5.68
C ALA A 129 -2.81 -17.99 4.50
N GLN A 130 -3.09 -18.74 3.41
CA GLN A 130 -2.32 -18.74 2.17
C GLN A 130 -2.37 -17.37 1.45
N ASP A 131 -3.38 -16.56 1.69
CA ASP A 131 -3.59 -15.25 1.07
C ASP A 131 -3.18 -14.08 1.97
N ARG A 132 -2.37 -14.34 2.99
CA ARG A 132 -1.79 -13.28 3.80
C ARG A 132 -0.70 -12.56 3.02
N PHE A 133 -0.85 -11.25 2.89
CA PHE A 133 0.14 -10.37 2.25
C PHE A 133 0.58 -9.27 3.21
N ASP A 134 1.86 -8.95 3.16
CA ASP A 134 2.39 -7.75 3.77
C ASP A 134 2.63 -6.70 2.69
N ALA A 135 2.07 -5.52 2.91
CA ALA A 135 2.29 -4.33 2.09
C ALA A 135 3.39 -3.48 2.73
N GLN A 136 4.22 -2.88 1.89
CA GLN A 136 5.28 -1.98 2.30
C GLN A 136 5.33 -0.78 1.36
N ALA A 137 5.23 0.43 1.90
CA ALA A 137 5.46 1.66 1.16
C ALA A 137 6.96 2.03 1.20
N PHE A 138 7.50 2.42 0.05
CA PHE A 138 8.81 3.04 -0.07
C PHE A 138 8.60 4.54 -0.15
N ALA A 139 8.88 5.22 0.94
CA ALA A 139 8.54 6.62 1.13
C ALA A 139 9.61 7.38 1.94
N GLY A 140 9.49 8.69 1.94
CA GLY A 140 10.31 9.56 2.78
C GLY A 140 9.59 10.87 3.11
N ASP A 141 9.76 11.32 4.34
CA ASP A 141 9.18 12.57 4.83
C ASP A 141 10.09 13.77 4.51
N TYR A 142 9.46 14.92 4.24
CA TYR A 142 10.13 16.19 4.02
C TYR A 142 10.43 16.90 5.33
#